data_a512ea9ed57aa04b83c5e1437757fb92
#
_entry.id   a512ea9ed57aa04b83c5e1437757fb92
#
_cell.length_a   1.000
_cell.length_b   1.000
_cell.length_c   1.000
_cell.angle_alpha   90.00
_cell.angle_beta   90.00
_cell.angle_gamma   90.00
#
_symmetry.space_group_name_H-M   'P 1'
#
loop_
_entity.id
_entity.type
_entity.pdbx_description
1 polymer ?
#
loop_
_entity_poly.entity_id
_entity_poly.type
_entity_poly.pdbx_seq_one_letter_code
_entity_poly.pdbx_strand_id
1 'polypeptide(L)'
;MNIILKKDFTPDYTNVVQAAKNIEVSRIPLYEHIICHEIMEKITNDPFGSLSGGDRKDRLEFFRRYCNFWKLMGYDTVSYECCLGDAFPGGGALGGHISGVIQDRDDFDKYPWDEVEDIYFRQASENFTLLRQAMPAGMKAIGGVGNGVFECVQNLTGYMDLCYIRSDDPELYEDLFRKLGEILASVWQRFLREYSDIFCVLRFGDDLGFKSTTLLPPDDIRKHIIPQYKRIIDMVHREGKPFLLHSCGCIFNVMEDLIAAGIDAKHSNEDQIAYFPEWVHKYGDRIGNFGGIDTDAVCRLDKTAMREYITDVVGQCRGHGGFAFSTGNSIPNYVPAEGYLTMVETVRELRGE
;
A
#
# COMPACT_ATOMS: atom_id res chain seq x y z
N MET A 1 2.17 -30.01 7.54
CA MET A 1 1.27 -28.88 7.27
C MET A 1 0.60 -29.14 5.93
N ASN A 2 -0.68 -29.52 5.90
CA ASN A 2 -1.39 -29.65 4.62
C ASN A 2 -1.85 -28.25 4.20
N ILE A 3 -1.00 -27.56 3.47
CA ILE A 3 -1.28 -26.24 2.92
C ILE A 3 -2.24 -26.46 1.75
N ILE A 4 -3.44 -25.94 1.83
CA ILE A 4 -4.41 -26.05 0.72
C ILE A 4 -4.07 -24.94 -0.30
N LEU A 5 -3.02 -25.16 -1.08
CA LEU A 5 -2.76 -24.34 -2.27
C LEU A 5 -3.84 -24.61 -3.31
N LYS A 6 -4.55 -23.58 -3.76
CA LYS A 6 -5.61 -23.72 -4.76
C LYS A 6 -5.06 -23.64 -6.19
N LYS A 7 -4.60 -24.77 -6.71
CA LYS A 7 -4.12 -24.85 -8.10
C LYS A 7 -5.18 -24.46 -9.13
N ASP A 8 -6.45 -24.76 -8.83
CA ASP A 8 -7.60 -24.54 -9.73
C ASP A 8 -8.32 -23.20 -9.47
N PHE A 9 -7.72 -22.29 -8.67
CA PHE A 9 -8.32 -20.99 -8.42
C PHE A 9 -8.36 -20.15 -9.70
N THR A 10 -9.54 -19.60 -10.00
CA THR A 10 -9.75 -18.69 -11.12
C THR A 10 -9.86 -17.27 -10.57
N PRO A 11 -8.82 -16.44 -10.68
CA PRO A 11 -8.85 -15.07 -10.23
C PRO A 11 -9.83 -14.22 -11.05
N ASP A 12 -10.44 -13.25 -10.39
CA ASP A 12 -11.22 -12.19 -11.01
C ASP A 12 -10.95 -10.87 -10.30
N TYR A 13 -10.04 -10.10 -10.86
CA TYR A 13 -9.62 -8.81 -10.28
C TYR A 13 -10.78 -7.80 -10.13
N THR A 14 -11.91 -8.01 -10.84
CA THR A 14 -13.05 -7.09 -10.74
C THR A 14 -13.69 -7.09 -9.37
N ASN A 15 -13.59 -8.18 -8.59
CA ASN A 15 -14.03 -8.22 -7.19
C ASN A 15 -13.33 -7.16 -6.34
N VAL A 16 -12.01 -7.03 -6.52
CA VAL A 16 -11.22 -6.04 -5.77
C VAL A 16 -11.50 -4.62 -6.26
N VAL A 17 -11.70 -4.42 -7.56
CA VAL A 17 -12.11 -3.12 -8.13
C VAL A 17 -13.46 -2.68 -7.59
N GLN A 18 -14.43 -3.60 -7.49
CA GLN A 18 -15.73 -3.30 -6.92
C GLN A 18 -15.63 -2.93 -5.44
N ALA A 19 -14.89 -3.72 -4.64
CA ALA A 19 -14.66 -3.40 -3.24
C ALA A 19 -13.98 -2.03 -3.07
N ALA A 20 -12.98 -1.68 -3.90
CA ALA A 20 -12.34 -0.38 -3.89
C ALA A 20 -13.30 0.76 -4.28
N LYS A 21 -14.26 0.52 -5.16
CA LYS A 21 -15.34 1.45 -5.53
C LYS A 21 -16.52 1.44 -4.55
N ASN A 22 -16.32 0.89 -3.37
CA ASN A 22 -17.33 0.78 -2.31
C ASN A 22 -18.57 -0.03 -2.69
N ILE A 23 -18.40 -1.04 -3.53
CA ILE A 23 -19.46 -1.96 -3.91
C ILE A 23 -19.22 -3.29 -3.20
N GLU A 24 -20.16 -3.73 -2.38
CA GLU A 24 -20.10 -5.04 -1.75
C GLU A 24 -20.17 -6.16 -2.79
N VAL A 25 -19.29 -7.16 -2.65
CA VAL A 25 -19.21 -8.31 -3.55
C VAL A 25 -19.53 -9.59 -2.80
N SER A 26 -20.14 -10.55 -3.50
CA SER A 26 -20.51 -11.85 -2.91
C SER A 26 -19.30 -12.65 -2.45
N ARG A 27 -18.19 -12.60 -3.20
CA ARG A 27 -16.90 -13.19 -2.84
C ARG A 27 -16.00 -12.13 -2.24
N ILE A 28 -15.84 -12.13 -0.92
CA ILE A 28 -14.97 -11.20 -0.18
C ILE A 28 -13.54 -11.27 -0.76
N PRO A 29 -13.00 -10.19 -1.33
CA PRO A 29 -11.64 -10.21 -1.83
C PRO A 29 -10.64 -10.34 -0.69
N LEU A 30 -9.56 -11.10 -0.93
CA LEU A 30 -8.34 -11.05 -0.13
C LEU A 30 -7.44 -9.95 -0.67
N TYR A 31 -6.82 -9.21 0.22
CA TYR A 31 -5.83 -8.18 -0.08
C TYR A 31 -4.68 -8.28 0.92
N GLU A 32 -3.47 -7.95 0.52
CA GLU A 32 -2.36 -7.62 1.39
C GLU A 32 -1.57 -6.45 0.80
N HIS A 33 -1.07 -5.57 1.67
CA HIS A 33 -0.25 -4.46 1.23
C HIS A 33 1.08 -4.97 0.67
N ILE A 34 1.84 -5.68 1.49
CA ILE A 34 3.10 -6.34 1.13
C ILE A 34 3.18 -7.67 1.87
N ILE A 35 3.68 -8.70 1.22
CA ILE A 35 4.10 -9.96 1.85
C ILE A 35 5.59 -10.15 1.53
N CYS A 36 6.42 -10.35 2.56
CA CYS A 36 7.85 -10.57 2.33
C CYS A 36 8.11 -11.93 1.66
N HIS A 37 9.18 -11.99 0.89
CA HIS A 37 9.50 -13.17 0.08
C HIS A 37 9.75 -14.40 0.94
N GLU A 38 10.36 -14.25 2.10
CA GLU A 38 10.68 -15.35 3.01
C GLU A 38 9.43 -16.09 3.50
N ILE A 39 8.32 -15.38 3.70
CA ILE A 39 7.03 -16.00 4.04
C ILE A 39 6.47 -16.74 2.82
N MET A 40 6.53 -16.14 1.64
CA MET A 40 6.08 -16.79 0.40
C MET A 40 6.87 -18.09 0.13
N GLU A 41 8.19 -18.04 0.24
CA GLU A 41 9.10 -19.19 0.08
C GLU A 41 8.82 -20.30 1.10
N LYS A 42 8.64 -19.91 2.37
CA LYS A 42 8.31 -20.85 3.44
C LYS A 42 6.99 -21.57 3.19
N ILE A 43 5.98 -20.86 2.70
CA ILE A 43 4.65 -21.42 2.42
C ILE A 43 4.68 -22.35 1.21
N THR A 44 5.36 -21.94 0.14
CA THR A 44 5.41 -22.72 -1.11
C THR A 44 6.50 -23.78 -1.11
N ASN A 45 7.42 -23.75 -0.15
CA ASN A 45 8.67 -24.54 -0.14
C ASN A 45 9.46 -24.38 -1.46
N ASP A 46 9.51 -23.14 -1.95
CA ASP A 46 10.13 -22.79 -3.24
C ASP A 46 10.96 -21.50 -3.07
N PRO A 47 12.29 -21.61 -2.95
CA PRO A 47 13.16 -20.45 -2.80
C PRO A 47 13.28 -19.70 -4.13
N PHE A 48 12.84 -18.43 -4.17
CA PHE A 48 12.87 -17.60 -5.37
C PHE A 48 13.31 -16.14 -5.15
N GLY A 49 13.38 -15.67 -3.91
CA GLY A 49 13.71 -14.29 -3.59
C GLY A 49 15.05 -13.82 -4.17
N SER A 50 16.06 -14.70 -4.17
CA SER A 50 17.37 -14.38 -4.74
C SER A 50 17.36 -14.11 -6.25
N LEU A 51 16.35 -14.57 -6.97
CA LEU A 51 16.19 -14.33 -8.42
C LEU A 51 15.90 -12.87 -8.73
N SER A 52 15.40 -12.09 -7.77
CA SER A 52 15.10 -10.65 -7.94
C SER A 52 16.33 -9.80 -8.30
N GLY A 53 17.51 -10.21 -7.85
CA GLY A 53 18.79 -9.55 -8.12
C GLY A 53 19.59 -10.14 -9.29
N GLY A 54 19.05 -11.16 -9.96
CA GLY A 54 19.71 -11.84 -11.07
C GLY A 54 19.57 -11.11 -12.41
N ASP A 55 19.89 -11.83 -13.49
CA ASP A 55 19.69 -11.31 -14.84
C ASP A 55 18.19 -11.17 -15.20
N ARG A 56 17.90 -10.69 -16.41
CA ARG A 56 16.52 -10.47 -16.87
C ARG A 56 15.69 -11.77 -16.85
N LYS A 57 16.30 -12.92 -17.11
CA LYS A 57 15.61 -14.22 -17.11
C LYS A 57 15.28 -14.66 -15.69
N ASP A 58 16.21 -14.49 -14.76
CA ASP A 58 16.02 -14.78 -13.35
C ASP A 58 14.92 -13.87 -12.76
N ARG A 59 14.95 -12.57 -13.07
CA ARG A 59 13.94 -11.62 -12.62
C ARG A 59 12.55 -11.92 -13.20
N LEU A 60 12.45 -12.38 -14.46
CA LEU A 60 11.17 -12.82 -15.01
C LEU A 60 10.65 -14.06 -14.26
N GLU A 61 11.53 -15.02 -13.94
CA GLU A 61 11.16 -16.19 -13.16
C GLU A 61 10.75 -15.81 -11.72
N PHE A 62 11.45 -14.85 -11.10
CA PHE A 62 11.02 -14.24 -9.84
C PHE A 62 9.57 -13.77 -9.91
N PHE A 63 9.22 -12.93 -10.89
CA PHE A 63 7.86 -12.40 -11.03
C PHE A 63 6.83 -13.50 -11.31
N ARG A 64 7.18 -14.54 -12.05
CA ARG A 64 6.27 -15.69 -12.27
C ARG A 64 5.94 -16.40 -10.96
N ARG A 65 6.92 -16.67 -10.12
CA ARG A 65 6.70 -17.31 -8.82
C ARG A 65 5.99 -16.38 -7.85
N TYR A 66 6.38 -15.13 -7.83
CA TYR A 66 5.74 -14.09 -7.05
C TYR A 66 4.22 -13.99 -7.38
N CYS A 67 3.87 -13.81 -8.64
CA CYS A 67 2.46 -13.72 -9.04
C CYS A 67 1.71 -15.04 -8.82
N ASN A 68 2.37 -16.18 -9.04
CA ASN A 68 1.77 -17.49 -8.81
C ASN A 68 1.44 -17.73 -7.34
N PHE A 69 2.25 -17.22 -6.41
CA PHE A 69 1.97 -17.29 -4.98
C PHE A 69 0.59 -16.66 -4.67
N TRP A 70 0.34 -15.45 -5.13
CA TRP A 70 -0.94 -14.76 -4.91
C TRP A 70 -2.12 -15.59 -5.44
N LYS A 71 -1.97 -16.13 -6.64
CA LYS A 71 -2.98 -17.01 -7.22
C LYS A 71 -3.23 -18.26 -6.36
N LEU A 72 -2.17 -18.95 -5.95
CA LEU A 72 -2.26 -20.17 -5.14
C LEU A 72 -2.91 -19.94 -3.78
N MET A 73 -2.73 -18.74 -3.22
CA MET A 73 -3.35 -18.34 -1.96
C MET A 73 -4.82 -17.90 -2.11
N GLY A 74 -5.33 -17.77 -3.34
CA GLY A 74 -6.72 -17.40 -3.63
C GLY A 74 -6.97 -15.91 -3.68
N TYR A 75 -5.94 -15.11 -3.98
CA TYR A 75 -6.06 -13.68 -4.24
C TYR A 75 -6.47 -13.41 -5.70
N ASP A 76 -7.31 -12.41 -5.89
CA ASP A 76 -7.73 -11.95 -7.22
C ASP A 76 -6.72 -10.99 -7.87
N THR A 77 -5.80 -10.44 -7.06
CA THR A 77 -4.83 -9.44 -7.48
C THR A 77 -3.45 -9.74 -6.92
N VAL A 78 -2.44 -9.15 -7.55
CA VAL A 78 -1.05 -9.13 -7.08
C VAL A 78 -0.77 -7.75 -6.50
N SER A 79 -0.24 -7.66 -5.28
CA SER A 79 0.22 -6.38 -4.73
C SER A 79 1.64 -6.10 -5.19
N TYR A 80 1.87 -4.96 -5.83
CA TYR A 80 3.21 -4.58 -6.28
C TYR A 80 3.37 -3.07 -6.46
N GLU A 81 4.46 -2.54 -5.95
CA GLU A 81 4.84 -1.14 -6.14
C GLU A 81 6.35 -0.98 -6.24
N CYS A 82 6.79 0.12 -6.85
CA CYS A 82 8.17 0.60 -6.77
C CYS A 82 8.16 1.92 -6.03
N CYS A 83 8.91 1.99 -4.95
CA CYS A 83 8.94 3.17 -4.09
C CYS A 83 9.73 4.30 -4.73
N LEU A 84 9.16 5.52 -4.75
CA LEU A 84 9.87 6.71 -5.22
C LEU A 84 11.03 7.09 -4.27
N GLY A 85 10.89 6.75 -2.99
CA GLY A 85 11.94 6.96 -1.98
C GLY A 85 13.29 6.39 -2.36
N ASP A 86 13.31 5.26 -3.08
CA ASP A 86 14.55 4.61 -3.54
C ASP A 86 15.28 5.39 -4.65
N ALA A 87 14.60 6.34 -5.30
CA ALA A 87 15.15 7.14 -6.38
C ALA A 87 15.81 8.46 -5.92
N PHE A 88 15.68 8.80 -4.65
CA PHE A 88 16.25 10.03 -4.14
C PHE A 88 17.74 9.90 -3.82
N PRO A 89 18.63 10.63 -4.51
CA PRO A 89 20.07 10.65 -4.19
C PRO A 89 20.32 11.03 -2.72
N GLY A 90 20.98 10.14 -1.98
CA GLY A 90 21.27 10.35 -0.56
C GLY A 90 20.07 10.27 0.38
N GLY A 91 18.88 9.88 -0.11
CA GLY A 91 17.72 9.59 0.73
C GLY A 91 17.96 8.40 1.67
N GLY A 92 16.99 8.13 2.54
CA GLY A 92 17.04 7.00 3.49
C GLY A 92 16.71 7.37 4.93
N ALA A 93 16.27 8.60 5.19
CA ALA A 93 15.91 9.03 6.55
C ALA A 93 14.46 8.61 6.95
N LEU A 94 13.67 8.06 6.03
CA LEU A 94 12.31 7.60 6.33
C LEU A 94 12.31 6.51 7.40
N GLY A 95 11.51 6.70 8.45
CA GLY A 95 11.35 5.74 9.54
C GLY A 95 12.57 5.61 10.46
N GLY A 96 13.64 6.35 10.21
CA GLY A 96 14.85 6.40 11.03
C GLY A 96 14.88 7.58 11.99
N HIS A 97 15.81 7.52 12.95
CA HIS A 97 16.14 8.64 13.83
C HIS A 97 17.42 9.35 13.34
N ILE A 98 17.59 9.42 12.02
CA ILE A 98 18.72 10.04 11.35
C ILE A 98 18.28 11.28 10.60
N SER A 99 19.17 12.24 10.49
CA SER A 99 18.98 13.41 9.64
C SER A 99 19.02 13.02 8.17
N GLY A 100 18.19 13.66 7.36
CA GLY A 100 18.22 13.50 5.91
C GLY A 100 19.31 14.38 5.26
N VAL A 101 19.30 14.42 3.94
CA VAL A 101 20.28 15.19 3.13
C VAL A 101 19.87 16.63 2.92
N ILE A 102 18.63 17.01 3.26
CA ILE A 102 18.14 18.39 3.17
C ILE A 102 17.86 18.88 4.58
N GLN A 103 18.70 19.78 5.07
CA GLN A 103 18.64 20.34 6.41
C GLN A 103 18.28 21.83 6.38
N ASP A 104 18.60 22.50 5.29
CA ASP A 104 18.40 23.94 5.12
C ASP A 104 18.10 24.31 3.65
N ARG A 105 17.94 25.61 3.39
CA ARG A 105 17.66 26.16 2.07
C ARG A 105 18.77 25.88 1.05
N ASP A 106 20.04 25.92 1.48
CA ASP A 106 21.19 25.70 0.61
C ASP A 106 21.24 24.25 0.10
N ASP A 107 20.93 23.28 0.97
CA ASP A 107 20.78 21.86 0.59
C ASP A 107 19.64 21.67 -0.39
N PHE A 108 18.48 22.29 -0.13
CA PHE A 108 17.32 22.22 -1.00
C PHE A 108 17.61 22.77 -2.41
N ASP A 109 18.27 23.93 -2.48
CA ASP A 109 18.56 24.61 -3.76
C ASP A 109 19.60 23.85 -4.60
N LYS A 110 20.53 23.12 -3.94
CA LYS A 110 21.57 22.33 -4.61
C LYS A 110 21.15 20.88 -4.92
N TYR A 111 20.01 20.44 -4.38
CA TYR A 111 19.58 19.06 -4.56
C TYR A 111 19.26 18.76 -6.05
N PRO A 112 19.65 17.58 -6.59
CA PRO A 112 19.49 17.25 -8.01
C PRO A 112 18.06 16.80 -8.35
N TRP A 113 17.08 17.68 -8.15
CA TRP A 113 15.65 17.39 -8.34
C TRP A 113 15.30 16.86 -9.71
N ASP A 114 15.98 17.36 -10.74
CA ASP A 114 15.69 17.02 -12.14
C ASP A 114 16.12 15.59 -12.52
N GLU A 115 16.94 14.94 -11.70
CA GLU A 115 17.40 13.57 -11.94
C GLU A 115 16.45 12.50 -11.40
N VAL A 116 15.58 12.84 -10.45
CA VAL A 116 14.78 11.88 -9.66
C VAL A 116 13.87 11.03 -10.53
N GLU A 117 13.14 11.64 -11.48
CA GLU A 117 12.26 10.90 -12.38
C GLU A 117 13.04 9.90 -13.24
N ASP A 118 14.17 10.29 -13.80
CA ASP A 118 15.00 9.40 -14.63
C ASP A 118 15.63 8.27 -13.79
N ILE A 119 16.05 8.54 -12.57
CA ILE A 119 16.54 7.52 -11.64
C ILE A 119 15.42 6.51 -11.36
N TYR A 120 14.21 6.99 -11.02
CA TYR A 120 13.07 6.13 -10.74
C TYR A 120 12.75 5.19 -11.89
N PHE A 121 12.60 5.70 -13.11
CA PHE A 121 12.25 4.85 -14.25
C PHE A 121 13.38 3.93 -14.70
N ARG A 122 14.64 4.32 -14.50
CA ARG A 122 15.79 3.43 -14.72
C ARG A 122 15.75 2.20 -13.80
N GLN A 123 15.28 2.37 -12.56
CA GLN A 123 15.16 1.28 -11.57
C GLN A 123 13.87 0.47 -11.74
N ALA A 124 12.74 1.12 -12.02
CA ALA A 124 11.40 0.54 -11.94
C ALA A 124 10.88 -0.04 -13.27
N SER A 125 11.25 0.53 -14.43
CA SER A 125 10.64 0.20 -15.71
C SER A 125 10.73 -1.28 -16.10
N GLU A 126 11.88 -1.89 -15.85
CA GLU A 126 12.03 -3.31 -16.16
C GLU A 126 11.17 -4.18 -15.25
N ASN A 127 11.06 -3.84 -13.96
CA ASN A 127 10.20 -4.56 -13.02
C ASN A 127 8.73 -4.53 -13.46
N PHE A 128 8.19 -3.36 -13.82
CA PHE A 128 6.83 -3.27 -14.34
C PHE A 128 6.64 -4.07 -15.64
N THR A 129 7.62 -4.04 -16.52
CA THR A 129 7.58 -4.83 -17.77
C THR A 129 7.56 -6.34 -17.50
N LEU A 130 8.37 -6.81 -16.54
CA LEU A 130 8.45 -8.23 -16.17
C LEU A 130 7.20 -8.67 -15.40
N LEU A 131 6.66 -7.82 -14.52
CA LEU A 131 5.38 -8.05 -13.84
C LEU A 131 4.25 -8.26 -14.85
N ARG A 132 4.15 -7.38 -15.88
CA ARG A 132 3.16 -7.52 -16.98
C ARG A 132 3.27 -8.89 -17.65
N GLN A 133 4.50 -9.35 -17.95
CA GLN A 133 4.74 -10.63 -18.62
C GLN A 133 4.43 -11.85 -17.72
N ALA A 134 4.53 -11.69 -16.43
CA ALA A 134 4.35 -12.76 -15.45
C ALA A 134 2.90 -12.87 -14.92
N MET A 135 2.06 -11.87 -15.18
CA MET A 135 0.71 -11.77 -14.61
C MET A 135 -0.17 -12.94 -15.05
N PRO A 136 -0.75 -13.72 -14.11
CA PRO A 136 -1.68 -14.80 -14.45
C PRO A 136 -2.97 -14.27 -15.07
N ALA A 137 -3.60 -15.06 -15.93
CA ALA A 137 -4.90 -14.74 -16.49
C ALA A 137 -5.94 -14.46 -15.39
N GLY A 138 -6.76 -13.44 -15.57
CA GLY A 138 -7.77 -13.00 -14.60
C GLY A 138 -7.25 -12.15 -13.45
N MET A 139 -5.93 -11.98 -13.32
CA MET A 139 -5.30 -11.10 -12.32
C MET A 139 -4.84 -9.77 -12.92
N LYS A 140 -4.80 -8.76 -12.08
CA LYS A 140 -4.08 -7.49 -12.28
C LYS A 140 -3.39 -7.09 -10.97
N ALA A 141 -2.52 -6.11 -11.04
CA ALA A 141 -1.85 -5.60 -9.85
C ALA A 141 -2.67 -4.53 -9.11
N ILE A 142 -2.40 -4.40 -7.80
CA ILE A 142 -2.71 -3.23 -6.97
C ILE A 142 -1.38 -2.60 -6.57
N GLY A 143 -1.26 -1.28 -6.67
CA GLY A 143 -0.05 -0.57 -6.30
C GLY A 143 0.30 0.51 -7.31
N GLY A 144 1.56 0.56 -7.73
CA GLY A 144 2.06 1.55 -8.68
C GLY A 144 3.33 2.23 -8.21
N VAL A 145 3.31 3.56 -8.11
CA VAL A 145 4.41 4.34 -7.53
C VAL A 145 4.20 4.38 -6.02
N GLY A 146 5.07 3.72 -5.27
CA GLY A 146 5.05 3.72 -3.82
C GLY A 146 5.57 5.03 -3.22
N ASN A 147 5.29 5.26 -1.96
CA ASN A 147 5.47 6.47 -1.16
C ASN A 147 4.61 7.67 -1.61
N GLY A 148 3.94 8.26 -0.65
CA GLY A 148 3.27 9.55 -0.81
C GLY A 148 4.22 10.71 -0.54
N VAL A 149 3.68 11.93 -0.56
CA VAL A 149 4.51 13.13 -0.46
C VAL A 149 5.16 13.30 0.91
N PHE A 150 4.49 12.91 1.99
CA PHE A 150 5.04 13.06 3.33
C PHE A 150 6.20 12.10 3.59
N GLU A 151 6.05 10.83 3.19
CA GLU A 151 7.16 9.87 3.26
C GLU A 151 8.36 10.29 2.42
N CYS A 152 8.11 10.87 1.23
CA CYS A 152 9.18 11.42 0.39
C CYS A 152 9.90 12.59 1.07
N VAL A 153 9.15 13.50 1.71
CA VAL A 153 9.75 14.61 2.50
C VAL A 153 10.58 14.05 3.65
N GLN A 154 10.01 13.10 4.43
CA GLN A 154 10.75 12.48 5.53
C GLN A 154 12.02 11.75 5.07
N ASN A 155 11.96 11.13 3.89
CA ASN A 155 13.10 10.39 3.34
C ASN A 155 14.30 11.32 3.06
N LEU A 156 14.04 12.58 2.74
CA LEU A 156 15.06 13.58 2.43
C LEU A 156 15.47 14.44 3.62
N THR A 157 14.57 14.67 4.58
CA THR A 157 14.84 15.54 5.72
C THR A 157 15.07 14.81 7.04
N GLY A 158 14.42 13.64 7.22
CA GLY A 158 14.20 13.05 8.53
C GLY A 158 13.04 13.73 9.28
N TYR A 159 12.32 12.97 10.10
CA TYR A 159 11.12 13.49 10.77
C TYR A 159 11.42 14.62 11.76
N MET A 160 12.48 14.48 12.56
CA MET A 160 12.83 15.48 13.55
C MET A 160 13.30 16.80 12.92
N ASP A 161 14.12 16.70 11.88
CA ASP A 161 14.62 17.88 11.19
C ASP A 161 13.50 18.59 10.42
N LEU A 162 12.54 17.83 9.86
CA LEU A 162 11.34 18.41 9.28
C LEU A 162 10.53 19.23 10.29
N CYS A 163 10.45 18.78 11.55
CA CYS A 163 9.79 19.55 12.63
C CYS A 163 10.55 20.85 12.94
N TYR A 164 11.88 20.84 12.90
CA TYR A 164 12.68 22.07 13.06
C TYR A 164 12.53 22.99 11.86
N ILE A 165 12.65 22.48 10.63
CA ILE A 165 12.43 23.26 9.40
C ILE A 165 11.08 23.96 9.43
N ARG A 166 10.03 23.27 9.88
CA ARG A 166 8.67 23.83 10.01
C ARG A 166 8.65 25.11 10.87
N SER A 167 9.44 25.13 11.95
CA SER A 167 9.51 26.26 12.89
C SER A 167 10.46 27.36 12.43
N ASP A 168 11.61 26.99 11.89
CA ASP A 168 12.75 27.88 11.67
C ASP A 168 12.76 28.46 10.25
N ASP A 169 12.28 27.70 9.25
CA ASP A 169 12.13 28.13 7.84
C ASP A 169 10.80 27.61 7.27
N PRO A 170 9.65 28.24 7.59
CA PRO A 170 8.34 27.84 7.06
C PRO A 170 8.24 27.89 5.54
N GLU A 171 9.03 28.73 4.87
CA GLU A 171 9.07 28.81 3.40
C GLU A 171 9.73 27.56 2.80
N LEU A 172 10.84 27.10 3.37
CA LEU A 172 11.47 25.83 3.00
C LEU A 172 10.54 24.66 3.23
N TYR A 173 9.83 24.63 4.37
CA TYR A 173 8.86 23.61 4.69
C TYR A 173 7.77 23.49 3.60
N GLU A 174 7.19 24.64 3.20
CA GLU A 174 6.20 24.68 2.13
C GLU A 174 6.77 24.24 0.76
N ASP A 175 7.97 24.71 0.43
CA ASP A 175 8.66 24.38 -0.82
C ASP A 175 8.99 22.90 -0.93
N LEU A 176 9.35 22.21 0.17
CA LEU A 176 9.59 20.76 0.18
C LEU A 176 8.36 19.97 -0.28
N PHE A 177 7.19 20.23 0.32
CA PHE A 177 5.96 19.55 -0.06
C PHE A 177 5.53 19.89 -1.48
N ARG A 178 5.67 21.14 -1.89
CA ARG A 178 5.33 21.57 -3.25
C ARG A 178 6.24 20.89 -4.28
N LYS A 179 7.57 20.94 -4.07
CA LYS A 179 8.56 20.36 -4.99
C LYS A 179 8.37 18.85 -5.14
N LEU A 180 8.23 18.14 -4.02
CA LEU A 180 8.00 16.70 -4.05
C LEU A 180 6.64 16.33 -4.63
N GLY A 181 5.61 17.13 -4.40
CA GLY A 181 4.32 16.98 -5.06
C GLY A 181 4.40 17.14 -6.58
N GLU A 182 5.24 18.05 -7.09
CA GLU A 182 5.49 18.23 -8.53
C GLU A 182 6.20 17.01 -9.13
N ILE A 183 7.24 16.49 -8.45
CA ILE A 183 7.98 15.30 -8.89
C ILE A 183 7.08 14.06 -8.87
N LEU A 184 6.34 13.83 -7.79
CA LEU A 184 5.37 12.76 -7.70
C LEU A 184 4.35 12.82 -8.84
N ALA A 185 3.81 14.00 -9.12
CA ALA A 185 2.84 14.17 -10.21
C ALA A 185 3.45 13.86 -11.58
N SER A 186 4.71 14.25 -11.85
CA SER A 186 5.42 13.92 -13.10
C SER A 186 5.64 12.41 -13.21
N VAL A 187 6.14 11.77 -12.16
CA VAL A 187 6.37 10.32 -12.12
C VAL A 187 5.05 9.56 -12.30
N TRP A 188 3.97 9.95 -11.60
CA TRP A 188 2.65 9.34 -11.76
C TRP A 188 2.09 9.50 -13.17
N GLN A 189 2.24 10.67 -13.78
CA GLN A 189 1.78 10.91 -15.15
C GLN A 189 2.47 9.98 -16.15
N ARG A 190 3.79 9.83 -16.08
CA ARG A 190 4.54 8.91 -16.94
C ARG A 190 4.21 7.45 -16.64
N PHE A 191 4.15 7.08 -15.36
CA PHE A 191 3.76 5.73 -14.93
C PHE A 191 2.38 5.33 -15.48
N LEU A 192 1.37 6.17 -15.34
CA LEU A 192 0.03 5.91 -15.84
C LEU A 192 0.01 5.70 -17.35
N ARG A 193 0.73 6.51 -18.10
CA ARG A 193 0.83 6.38 -19.57
C ARG A 193 1.48 5.05 -19.99
N GLU A 194 2.49 4.57 -19.26
CA GLU A 194 3.32 3.43 -19.68
C GLU A 194 2.89 2.10 -19.07
N TYR A 195 2.27 2.12 -17.88
CA TYR A 195 2.04 0.93 -17.07
C TYR A 195 0.64 0.80 -16.45
N SER A 196 -0.27 1.74 -16.69
CA SER A 196 -1.61 1.69 -16.06
C SER A 196 -2.40 0.42 -16.43
N ASP A 197 -2.14 -0.19 -17.58
CA ASP A 197 -2.78 -1.43 -18.04
C ASP A 197 -2.53 -2.64 -17.12
N ILE A 198 -1.41 -2.63 -16.38
CA ILE A 198 -1.03 -3.70 -15.45
C ILE A 198 -1.88 -3.66 -14.18
N PHE A 199 -2.29 -2.47 -13.77
CA PHE A 199 -2.93 -2.21 -12.48
C PHE A 199 -4.45 -2.03 -12.61
N CYS A 200 -5.20 -2.58 -11.66
CA CYS A 200 -6.65 -2.39 -11.59
C CYS A 200 -7.07 -1.40 -10.49
N VAL A 201 -6.27 -1.27 -9.44
CA VAL A 201 -6.39 -0.29 -8.36
C VAL A 201 -5.03 0.36 -8.20
N LEU A 202 -4.96 1.68 -8.21
CA LEU A 202 -3.73 2.43 -7.99
C LEU A 202 -3.61 2.74 -6.49
N ARG A 203 -2.38 2.71 -5.97
CA ARG A 203 -2.11 2.90 -4.54
C ARG A 203 -0.75 3.54 -4.33
N PHE A 204 -0.65 4.37 -3.33
CA PHE A 204 0.60 4.61 -2.60
C PHE A 204 0.39 4.47 -1.08
N GLY A 205 1.50 4.29 -0.34
CA GLY A 205 1.56 4.44 1.10
C GLY A 205 2.01 5.85 1.46
N ASP A 206 1.40 6.44 2.50
CA ASP A 206 1.88 7.66 3.12
C ASP A 206 1.41 7.69 4.58
N ASP A 207 2.29 7.36 5.50
CA ASP A 207 1.94 7.15 6.91
C ASP A 207 1.76 8.49 7.63
N LEU A 208 0.52 8.99 7.62
CA LEU A 208 0.16 10.28 8.20
C LEU A 208 -0.09 10.22 9.72
N GLY A 209 -0.32 9.03 10.27
CA GLY A 209 -0.80 8.87 11.63
C GLY A 209 0.22 8.29 12.60
N PHE A 210 0.02 8.60 13.87
CA PHE A 210 0.58 7.91 15.03
C PHE A 210 -0.54 7.25 15.82
N LYS A 211 -0.28 6.66 16.98
CA LYS A 211 -1.31 5.88 17.72
C LYS A 211 -2.51 6.72 18.19
N SER A 212 -2.34 8.00 18.45
CA SER A 212 -3.39 8.87 19.01
C SER A 212 -3.81 10.03 18.13
N THR A 213 -3.00 10.40 17.14
CA THR A 213 -3.25 11.54 16.27
C THR A 213 -2.36 11.45 15.03
N THR A 214 -2.47 12.43 14.12
CA THR A 214 -1.57 12.58 12.98
C THR A 214 -0.16 12.99 13.39
N LEU A 215 0.85 12.60 12.60
CA LEU A 215 2.28 12.95 12.81
C LEU A 215 2.53 14.44 12.59
N LEU A 216 1.84 15.04 11.64
CA LEU A 216 1.85 16.48 11.43
C LEU A 216 0.53 17.10 11.92
N PRO A 217 0.51 18.41 12.24
CA PRO A 217 -0.74 19.10 12.51
C PRO A 217 -1.74 18.90 11.37
N PRO A 218 -3.04 18.67 11.66
CA PRO A 218 -4.05 18.48 10.63
C PRO A 218 -4.11 19.62 9.59
N ASP A 219 -3.86 20.85 10.00
CA ASP A 219 -3.86 22.01 9.09
C ASP A 219 -2.69 21.98 8.10
N ASP A 220 -1.54 21.45 8.49
CA ASP A 220 -0.40 21.25 7.59
C ASP A 220 -0.72 20.15 6.55
N ILE A 221 -1.36 19.06 6.99
CA ILE A 221 -1.80 18.00 6.09
C ILE A 221 -2.78 18.57 5.06
N ARG A 222 -3.77 19.37 5.50
CA ARG A 222 -4.73 20.04 4.62
C ARG A 222 -4.08 20.99 3.63
N LYS A 223 -3.09 21.77 4.11
CA LYS A 223 -2.43 22.79 3.31
C LYS A 223 -1.42 22.21 2.32
N HIS A 224 -0.60 21.25 2.76
CA HIS A 224 0.60 20.85 2.01
C HIS A 224 0.49 19.46 1.39
N ILE A 225 -0.24 18.52 1.98
CA ILE A 225 -0.28 17.11 1.54
C ILE A 225 -1.53 16.85 0.67
N ILE A 226 -2.72 17.15 1.15
CA ILE A 226 -3.98 16.84 0.47
C ILE A 226 -4.06 17.42 -0.95
N PRO A 227 -3.58 18.64 -1.25
CA PRO A 227 -3.57 19.14 -2.62
C PRO A 227 -2.71 18.29 -3.57
N GLN A 228 -1.61 17.72 -3.09
CA GLN A 228 -0.75 16.83 -3.88
C GLN A 228 -1.43 15.48 -4.13
N TYR A 229 -2.11 14.93 -3.12
CA TYR A 229 -2.91 13.72 -3.29
C TYR A 229 -3.99 13.91 -4.34
N LYS A 230 -4.78 14.98 -4.21
CA LYS A 230 -5.85 15.27 -5.17
C LYS A 230 -5.34 15.32 -6.60
N ARG A 231 -4.19 15.91 -6.84
CA ARG A 231 -3.56 15.99 -8.16
C ARG A 231 -3.29 14.60 -8.75
N ILE A 232 -2.80 13.66 -7.93
CA ILE A 232 -2.52 12.29 -8.35
C ILE A 232 -3.81 11.51 -8.54
N ILE A 233 -4.74 11.60 -7.58
CA ILE A 233 -6.04 10.93 -7.61
C ILE A 233 -6.83 11.34 -8.86
N ASP A 234 -6.85 12.63 -9.20
CA ASP A 234 -7.51 13.13 -10.42
C ASP A 234 -6.89 12.53 -11.70
N MET A 235 -5.57 12.26 -11.72
CA MET A 235 -4.92 11.57 -12.85
C MET A 235 -5.35 10.10 -12.91
N VAL A 236 -5.40 9.41 -11.76
CA VAL A 236 -5.84 8.01 -11.67
C VAL A 236 -7.30 7.86 -12.10
N HIS A 237 -8.16 8.76 -11.68
CA HIS A 237 -9.59 8.76 -12.05
C HIS A 237 -9.79 9.00 -13.55
N ARG A 238 -8.95 9.80 -14.21
CA ARG A 238 -9.00 9.95 -15.68
C ARG A 238 -8.70 8.65 -16.42
N GLU A 239 -7.92 7.73 -15.81
CA GLU A 239 -7.72 6.37 -16.32
C GLU A 239 -8.88 5.41 -15.99
N GLY A 240 -9.96 5.89 -15.35
CA GLY A 240 -11.13 5.10 -14.95
C GLY A 240 -10.86 4.12 -13.79
N LYS A 241 -9.80 4.32 -13.04
CA LYS A 241 -9.35 3.41 -11.97
C LYS A 241 -9.60 4.00 -10.58
N PRO A 242 -9.91 3.15 -9.57
CA PRO A 242 -9.99 3.59 -8.19
C PRO A 242 -8.60 3.78 -7.59
N PHE A 243 -8.54 4.66 -6.59
CA PHE A 243 -7.35 4.97 -5.82
C PHE A 243 -7.50 4.50 -4.37
N LEU A 244 -6.58 3.67 -3.92
CA LEU A 244 -6.46 3.17 -2.56
C LEU A 244 -5.35 3.93 -1.81
N LEU A 245 -5.68 4.58 -0.71
CA LEU A 245 -4.67 5.15 0.19
C LEU A 245 -4.30 4.12 1.27
N HIS A 246 -3.03 3.75 1.34
CA HIS A 246 -2.48 3.12 2.54
C HIS A 246 -1.93 4.20 3.47
N SER A 247 -2.39 4.22 4.72
CA SER A 247 -1.87 5.14 5.73
C SER A 247 -2.05 4.52 7.11
N CYS A 248 -0.94 4.30 7.79
CA CYS A 248 -0.92 3.79 9.16
C CYS A 248 -1.30 4.86 10.18
N GLY A 249 -1.67 4.39 11.36
CA GLY A 249 -1.93 5.23 12.51
C GLY A 249 -3.32 5.89 12.55
N CYS A 250 -3.49 6.75 13.53
CA CYS A 250 -4.73 7.48 13.77
C CYS A 250 -4.82 8.70 12.85
N ILE A 251 -5.64 8.60 11.81
CA ILE A 251 -5.87 9.67 10.82
C ILE A 251 -7.31 10.21 10.81
N PHE A 252 -8.08 9.90 11.86
CA PHE A 252 -9.49 10.32 11.94
C PHE A 252 -9.70 11.83 11.77
N ASN A 253 -8.72 12.65 12.19
CA ASN A 253 -8.79 14.11 12.13
C ASN A 253 -8.74 14.69 10.70
N VAL A 254 -8.29 13.87 9.72
CA VAL A 254 -8.13 14.29 8.31
C VAL A 254 -8.86 13.37 7.33
N MET A 255 -9.58 12.34 7.81
CA MET A 255 -10.28 11.40 6.94
C MET A 255 -11.32 12.07 6.04
N GLU A 256 -12.06 13.03 6.56
CA GLU A 256 -13.06 13.77 5.76
C GLU A 256 -12.39 14.55 4.61
N ASP A 257 -11.22 15.12 4.88
CA ASP A 257 -10.43 15.84 3.87
C ASP A 257 -9.86 14.88 2.83
N LEU A 258 -9.40 13.68 3.25
CA LEU A 258 -8.91 12.62 2.36
C LEU A 258 -10.03 12.08 1.45
N ILE A 259 -11.23 11.85 2.00
CA ILE A 259 -12.41 11.44 1.23
C ILE A 259 -12.79 12.56 0.23
N ALA A 260 -12.79 13.82 0.65
CA ALA A 260 -13.05 14.96 -0.22
C ALA A 260 -12.00 15.15 -1.31
N ALA A 261 -10.74 14.72 -1.08
CA ALA A 261 -9.69 14.69 -2.08
C ALA A 261 -9.91 13.60 -3.14
N GLY A 262 -10.77 12.62 -2.85
CA GLY A 262 -11.22 11.62 -3.82
C GLY A 262 -10.62 10.23 -3.62
N ILE A 263 -10.11 9.86 -2.45
CA ILE A 263 -9.74 8.46 -2.21
C ILE A 263 -10.98 7.57 -2.38
N ASP A 264 -10.86 6.47 -3.11
CA ASP A 264 -11.96 5.50 -3.29
C ASP A 264 -11.95 4.43 -2.21
N ALA A 265 -10.77 4.14 -1.66
CA ALA A 265 -10.62 3.16 -0.58
C ALA A 265 -9.46 3.53 0.36
N LYS A 266 -9.51 2.99 1.57
CA LYS A 266 -8.48 3.16 2.60
C LYS A 266 -8.02 1.81 3.14
N HIS A 267 -6.74 1.63 3.34
CA HIS A 267 -6.05 0.62 4.13
C HIS A 267 -5.14 1.38 5.11
N SER A 268 -4.97 1.08 6.30
CA SER A 268 -4.74 -0.02 7.15
C SER A 268 -5.63 0.03 8.43
N ASN A 269 -5.43 -0.89 9.39
CA ASN A 269 -6.03 -0.79 10.72
C ASN A 269 -5.09 -1.36 11.80
N GLU A 270 -5.20 -0.79 12.99
CA GLU A 270 -4.59 -1.28 14.23
C GLU A 270 -5.67 -1.25 15.34
N ASP A 271 -5.89 -2.37 16.03
CA ASP A 271 -6.95 -2.50 17.03
C ASP A 271 -6.75 -1.56 18.23
N GLN A 272 -5.51 -1.18 18.53
CA GLN A 272 -5.19 -0.19 19.55
C GLN A 272 -5.69 1.23 19.20
N ILE A 273 -6.00 1.49 17.93
CA ILE A 273 -6.53 2.76 17.43
C ILE A 273 -8.03 2.65 17.24
N ALA A 274 -8.46 1.67 16.45
CA ALA A 274 -9.86 1.35 16.21
C ALA A 274 -9.97 -0.05 15.59
N TYR A 275 -10.91 -0.84 16.06
CA TYR A 275 -11.25 -2.13 15.49
C TYR A 275 -11.74 -1.97 14.05
N PHE A 276 -11.36 -2.87 13.14
CA PHE A 276 -11.64 -2.69 11.71
C PHE A 276 -13.13 -2.44 11.39
N PRO A 277 -14.12 -3.11 12.00
CA PRO A 277 -15.53 -2.79 11.82
C PRO A 277 -15.90 -1.34 12.13
N GLU A 278 -15.19 -0.66 13.05
CA GLU A 278 -15.45 0.76 13.34
C GLU A 278 -15.12 1.65 12.14
N TRP A 279 -14.03 1.34 11.40
CA TRP A 279 -13.70 2.02 10.15
C TRP A 279 -14.79 1.80 9.11
N VAL A 280 -15.26 0.55 8.95
CA VAL A 280 -16.30 0.18 7.99
C VAL A 280 -17.63 0.84 8.35
N HIS A 281 -18.06 0.82 9.61
CA HIS A 281 -19.30 1.47 10.05
C HIS A 281 -19.25 2.99 9.89
N LYS A 282 -18.08 3.61 10.03
CA LYS A 282 -17.93 5.06 9.95
C LYS A 282 -17.81 5.58 8.52
N TYR A 283 -17.18 4.83 7.63
CA TYR A 283 -16.82 5.31 6.29
C TYR A 283 -17.34 4.43 5.15
N GLY A 284 -17.89 3.25 5.45
CA GLY A 284 -18.32 2.28 4.47
C GLY A 284 -19.56 2.68 3.65
N ASP A 285 -20.19 3.79 3.96
CA ASP A 285 -21.23 4.42 3.13
C ASP A 285 -20.64 5.27 1.98
N ARG A 286 -19.31 5.53 2.01
CA ARG A 286 -18.65 6.49 1.10
C ARG A 286 -17.43 5.93 0.39
N ILE A 287 -16.62 5.11 1.06
CA ILE A 287 -15.38 4.54 0.50
C ILE A 287 -15.25 3.06 0.82
N GLY A 288 -14.51 2.33 -0.01
CA GLY A 288 -14.09 0.98 0.28
C GLY A 288 -13.11 0.92 1.46
N ASN A 289 -13.19 -0.15 2.27
CA ASN A 289 -12.31 -0.35 3.41
C ASN A 289 -11.51 -1.65 3.23
N PHE A 290 -10.20 -1.53 3.21
CA PHE A 290 -9.28 -2.65 3.09
C PHE A 290 -8.59 -2.86 4.44
N GLY A 291 -8.66 -4.06 4.99
CA GLY A 291 -8.19 -4.37 6.33
C GLY A 291 -8.94 -5.56 6.91
N GLY A 292 -8.83 -5.77 8.19
CA GLY A 292 -9.51 -6.89 8.85
C GLY A 292 -8.87 -7.25 10.17
N ILE A 293 -7.83 -8.08 10.15
CA ILE A 293 -7.16 -8.53 11.35
C ILE A 293 -5.91 -7.69 11.66
N ASP A 294 -5.77 -7.24 12.90
CA ASP A 294 -4.53 -6.62 13.37
C ASP A 294 -3.34 -7.57 13.20
N THR A 295 -2.23 -7.07 12.67
CA THR A 295 -1.01 -7.88 12.45
C THR A 295 -0.47 -8.49 13.76
N ASP A 296 -0.61 -7.80 14.89
CA ASP A 296 -0.25 -8.31 16.19
C ASP A 296 -1.16 -9.50 16.59
N ALA A 297 -2.45 -9.44 16.27
CA ALA A 297 -3.38 -10.56 16.47
C ALA A 297 -2.98 -11.78 15.62
N VAL A 298 -2.52 -11.59 14.38
CA VAL A 298 -1.97 -12.69 13.55
C VAL A 298 -0.76 -13.37 14.19
N CYS A 299 0.05 -12.59 14.92
CA CYS A 299 1.24 -13.12 15.60
C CYS A 299 0.91 -13.86 16.91
N ARG A 300 -0.15 -13.48 17.62
CA ARG A 300 -0.41 -13.91 19.00
C ARG A 300 -1.56 -14.88 19.18
N LEU A 301 -2.58 -14.81 18.33
CA LEU A 301 -3.76 -15.65 18.48
C LEU A 301 -3.48 -17.09 18.03
N ASP A 302 -4.03 -18.04 18.78
CA ASP A 302 -4.11 -19.42 18.31
C ASP A 302 -5.16 -19.55 17.17
N LYS A 303 -5.16 -20.71 16.52
CA LYS A 303 -6.02 -20.97 15.36
C LYS A 303 -7.51 -20.77 15.66
N THR A 304 -7.98 -21.17 16.84
CA THR A 304 -9.40 -21.07 17.23
C THR A 304 -9.79 -19.62 17.45
N ALA A 305 -9.05 -18.90 18.28
CA ALA A 305 -9.30 -17.50 18.58
C ALA A 305 -9.19 -16.62 17.32
N MET A 306 -8.25 -16.93 16.43
CA MET A 306 -8.12 -16.21 15.16
C MET A 306 -9.33 -16.41 14.23
N ARG A 307 -9.85 -17.65 14.14
CA ARG A 307 -11.05 -17.95 13.35
C ARG A 307 -12.29 -17.24 13.91
N GLU A 308 -12.44 -17.20 15.22
CA GLU A 308 -13.51 -16.46 15.89
C GLU A 308 -13.41 -14.97 15.61
N TYR A 309 -12.22 -14.37 15.77
CA TYR A 309 -11.94 -12.98 15.46
C TYR A 309 -12.31 -12.63 14.01
N ILE A 310 -11.81 -13.39 13.03
CA ILE A 310 -12.05 -13.12 11.62
C ILE A 310 -13.55 -13.28 11.28
N THR A 311 -14.21 -14.28 11.85
CA THR A 311 -15.64 -14.51 11.62
C THR A 311 -16.47 -13.34 12.15
N ASP A 312 -16.10 -12.81 13.31
CA ASP A 312 -16.74 -11.64 13.92
C ASP A 312 -16.53 -10.39 13.05
N VAL A 313 -15.29 -10.10 12.66
CA VAL A 313 -14.98 -8.96 11.77
C VAL A 313 -15.78 -9.02 10.46
N VAL A 314 -15.75 -10.17 9.78
CA VAL A 314 -16.49 -10.34 8.52
C VAL A 314 -17.99 -10.19 8.74
N GLY A 315 -18.53 -10.74 9.84
CA GLY A 315 -19.93 -10.63 10.19
C GLY A 315 -20.38 -9.18 10.39
N GLN A 316 -19.55 -8.36 11.06
CA GLN A 316 -19.85 -6.95 11.31
C GLN A 316 -19.65 -6.05 10.09
N CYS A 317 -18.79 -6.42 9.13
CA CYS A 317 -18.52 -5.61 7.94
C CYS A 317 -19.53 -5.83 6.82
N ARG A 318 -20.19 -6.99 6.74
CA ARG A 318 -21.18 -7.30 5.69
C ARG A 318 -22.38 -6.34 5.75
N GLY A 319 -22.81 -5.88 4.59
CA GLY A 319 -23.92 -4.93 4.45
C GLY A 319 -23.53 -3.45 4.68
N HIS A 320 -22.25 -3.16 4.86
CA HIS A 320 -21.76 -1.81 5.13
C HIS A 320 -20.80 -1.27 4.05
N GLY A 321 -21.05 -1.66 2.78
CA GLY A 321 -20.26 -1.20 1.64
C GLY A 321 -19.17 -2.18 1.22
N GLY A 322 -18.28 -1.71 0.34
CA GLY A 322 -17.18 -2.51 -0.18
C GLY A 322 -16.07 -2.69 0.83
N PHE A 323 -15.67 -3.93 1.08
CA PHE A 323 -14.46 -4.22 1.84
C PHE A 323 -13.66 -5.38 1.24
N ALA A 324 -12.35 -5.35 1.45
CA ALA A 324 -11.43 -6.45 1.15
C ALA A 324 -10.72 -6.86 2.43
N PHE A 325 -10.69 -8.17 2.71
CA PHE A 325 -10.09 -8.67 3.94
C PHE A 325 -8.57 -8.78 3.81
N SER A 326 -7.85 -8.23 4.77
CA SER A 326 -6.38 -8.29 4.86
C SER A 326 -5.91 -8.25 6.31
N THR A 327 -4.60 -8.36 6.51
CA THR A 327 -4.02 -7.81 7.73
C THR A 327 -4.14 -6.29 7.74
N GLY A 328 -4.02 -5.71 8.92
CA GLY A 328 -4.06 -4.26 9.09
C GLY A 328 -2.82 -3.53 8.56
N ASN A 329 -1.80 -4.26 8.10
CA ASN A 329 -0.55 -3.70 7.59
C ASN A 329 0.08 -4.63 6.54
N SER A 330 1.38 -4.90 6.62
CA SER A 330 2.14 -5.84 5.78
C SER A 330 2.36 -7.17 6.51
N ILE A 331 2.82 -8.19 5.79
CA ILE A 331 3.28 -9.47 6.33
C ILE A 331 4.81 -9.52 6.26
N PRO A 332 5.54 -8.99 7.26
CA PRO A 332 6.99 -9.10 7.36
C PRO A 332 7.43 -10.50 7.82
N ASN A 333 8.72 -10.76 7.75
CA ASN A 333 9.31 -12.09 7.99
C ASN A 333 9.14 -12.64 9.41
N TYR A 334 8.85 -11.79 10.40
CA TYR A 334 8.58 -12.22 11.78
C TYR A 334 7.15 -12.73 11.99
N VAL A 335 6.22 -12.47 11.06
CA VAL A 335 4.85 -12.99 11.15
C VAL A 335 4.87 -14.51 10.98
N PRO A 336 4.25 -15.28 11.89
CA PRO A 336 4.17 -16.73 11.75
C PRO A 336 3.40 -17.12 10.49
N ALA A 337 4.01 -17.91 9.60
CA ALA A 337 3.35 -18.39 8.39
C ALA A 337 2.04 -19.14 8.70
N GLU A 338 1.97 -19.83 9.84
CA GLU A 338 0.76 -20.54 10.29
C GLU A 338 -0.39 -19.57 10.60
N GLY A 339 -0.09 -18.42 11.25
CA GLY A 339 -1.08 -17.38 11.51
C GLY A 339 -1.63 -16.81 10.21
N TYR A 340 -0.75 -16.41 9.30
CA TYR A 340 -1.16 -15.93 7.97
C TYR A 340 -2.01 -16.95 7.20
N LEU A 341 -1.60 -18.23 7.19
CA LEU A 341 -2.37 -19.30 6.53
C LEU A 341 -3.75 -19.51 7.18
N THR A 342 -3.83 -19.44 8.51
CA THR A 342 -5.10 -19.55 9.22
C THR A 342 -6.05 -18.42 8.83
N MET A 343 -5.54 -17.19 8.69
CA MET A 343 -6.32 -16.05 8.20
C MET A 343 -6.87 -16.33 6.80
N VAL A 344 -6.01 -16.67 5.85
CA VAL A 344 -6.41 -16.94 4.47
C VAL A 344 -7.42 -18.08 4.37
N GLU A 345 -7.17 -19.20 5.08
CA GLU A 345 -8.09 -20.35 5.12
C GLU A 345 -9.48 -19.95 5.64
N THR A 346 -9.52 -19.18 6.74
CA THR A 346 -10.76 -18.75 7.37
C THR A 346 -11.59 -17.87 6.44
N VAL A 347 -10.98 -16.88 5.79
CA VAL A 347 -11.69 -16.01 4.85
C VAL A 347 -12.20 -16.81 3.64
N ARG A 348 -11.43 -17.78 3.15
CA ARG A 348 -11.84 -18.66 2.04
C ARG A 348 -13.03 -19.54 2.42
N GLU A 349 -13.07 -20.08 3.63
CA GLU A 349 -14.24 -20.83 4.13
C GLU A 349 -15.49 -19.93 4.25
N LEU A 350 -15.33 -18.69 4.77
CA LEU A 350 -16.43 -17.74 4.90
C LEU A 350 -17.01 -17.28 3.55
N ARG A 351 -16.28 -17.41 2.47
CA ARG A 351 -16.76 -17.17 1.09
C ARG A 351 -17.15 -18.44 0.33
N GLY A 352 -17.22 -19.62 1.03
CA GLY A 352 -17.73 -20.88 0.48
C GLY A 352 -16.74 -21.68 -0.37
N GLU A 353 -15.43 -21.51 -0.14
CA GLU A 353 -14.37 -22.19 -0.93
C GLU A 353 -13.73 -23.36 -0.19
#